data_beb7970568ff1c14bf0c754d56194ae2
#
_entry.id   beb7970568ff1c14bf0c754d56194ae2
#
_cell.length_a   1.000
_cell.length_b   1.000
_cell.length_c   1.000
_cell.angle_alpha   90.00
_cell.angle_beta   90.00
_cell.angle_gamma   90.00
#
_symmetry.space_group_name_H-M   'P 1'
#
loop_
_entity.id
_entity.type
_entity.pdbx_description
1 polymer ?
#
loop_
_entity_poly.entity_id
_entity_poly.type
_entity_poly.pdbx_seq_one_letter_code
_entity_poly.pdbx_strand_id
1 'polypeptide(L)'
;LVCGSAYFNHWYFHFADRLYEKYDILVIDAVYDHFWKVAADVTGLLEYYARAVQPMIRERTVYALTGFCMGAELAIGLAELLRRSMGITPKVFALDGQAWQNPALCRNYPLLIFPGDTDEMIRERNEIIDIYFSTTPNLIYQGEVIVLLSGLFHQQAGLSPEEVWTEENYRIFRTEYDNCERLWNKYYPNASVLRLPTDHWHFLEGESLEQLITVFFK
;
A
#
# COMPACT_ATOMS: atom_id res chain seq x y z
N LEU A 1 -7.38 7.89 -2.53
CA LEU A 1 -6.99 6.48 -2.50
C LEU A 1 -5.83 6.25 -3.46
N VAL A 2 -4.77 5.64 -3.00
CA VAL A 2 -3.60 5.27 -3.81
C VAL A 2 -3.58 3.75 -3.96
N CYS A 3 -3.75 3.28 -5.17
CA CYS A 3 -3.73 1.84 -5.45
C CYS A 3 -2.29 1.34 -5.60
N GLY A 4 -1.94 0.30 -4.87
CA GLY A 4 -0.57 -0.22 -4.85
C GLY A 4 -0.35 -1.45 -5.73
N SER A 5 -1.41 -2.18 -6.05
CA SER A 5 -1.30 -3.38 -6.87
C SER A 5 -2.30 -3.32 -8.02
N ALA A 6 -1.81 -3.60 -9.21
CA ALA A 6 -2.54 -3.41 -10.46
C ALA A 6 -3.72 -4.36 -10.68
N TYR A 7 -3.81 -5.46 -9.93
CA TYR A 7 -4.77 -6.51 -10.24
C TYR A 7 -6.04 -6.50 -9.38
N PHE A 8 -6.09 -5.68 -8.31
CA PHE A 8 -7.16 -5.79 -7.31
C PHE A 8 -7.83 -4.46 -6.97
N ASN A 9 -7.99 -3.60 -7.95
CA ASN A 9 -8.62 -2.28 -7.75
C ASN A 9 -10.08 -2.37 -7.28
N HIS A 10 -10.77 -3.47 -7.54
CA HIS A 10 -12.16 -3.63 -7.13
C HIS A 10 -12.36 -3.56 -5.61
N TRP A 11 -11.38 -3.95 -4.80
CA TRP A 11 -11.44 -3.81 -3.34
C TRP A 11 -11.51 -2.35 -2.88
N TYR A 12 -10.82 -1.46 -3.61
CA TYR A 12 -10.89 -0.03 -3.31
C TYR A 12 -12.25 0.57 -3.60
N PHE A 13 -13.01 0.01 -4.54
CA PHE A 13 -14.36 0.49 -4.83
C PHE A 13 -15.30 0.25 -3.66
N HIS A 14 -15.23 -0.90 -3.00
CA HIS A 14 -16.01 -1.17 -1.79
C HIS A 14 -15.67 -0.19 -0.66
N PHE A 15 -14.40 0.10 -0.48
CA PHE A 15 -13.96 1.10 0.49
C PHE A 15 -14.41 2.52 0.10
N ALA A 16 -14.28 2.90 -1.16
CA ALA A 16 -14.74 4.18 -1.67
C ALA A 16 -16.26 4.34 -1.52
N ASP A 17 -17.04 3.32 -1.83
CA ASP A 17 -18.50 3.31 -1.68
C ASP A 17 -18.96 3.57 -0.23
N ARG A 18 -18.16 3.22 0.76
CA ARG A 18 -18.47 3.48 2.19
C ARG A 18 -18.11 4.90 2.62
N LEU A 19 -17.26 5.58 1.86
CA LEU A 19 -16.77 6.92 2.19
C LEU A 19 -17.44 8.03 1.37
N TYR A 20 -18.04 7.73 0.21
CA TYR A 20 -18.50 8.74 -0.75
C TYR A 20 -19.60 9.66 -0.23
N GLU A 21 -20.39 9.22 0.75
CA GLU A 21 -21.44 10.07 1.36
C GLU A 21 -20.88 11.27 2.12
N LYS A 22 -19.60 11.18 2.56
CA LYS A 22 -18.95 12.23 3.38
C LYS A 22 -17.78 12.90 2.68
N TYR A 23 -17.16 12.22 1.72
CA TYR A 23 -15.94 12.68 1.08
C TYR A 23 -16.01 12.56 -0.45
N ASP A 24 -15.41 13.53 -1.12
CA ASP A 24 -15.05 13.36 -2.53
C ASP A 24 -13.87 12.39 -2.62
N ILE A 25 -14.03 11.30 -3.36
CA ILE A 25 -13.04 10.23 -3.46
C ILE A 25 -12.31 10.34 -4.81
N LEU A 26 -11.01 10.45 -4.76
CA LEU A 26 -10.12 10.29 -5.91
C LEU A 26 -9.37 8.96 -5.79
N VAL A 27 -9.57 8.08 -6.73
CA VAL A 27 -8.80 6.83 -6.84
C VAL A 27 -7.64 7.07 -7.81
N ILE A 28 -6.42 6.86 -7.33
CA ILE A 28 -5.20 6.89 -8.14
C ILE A 28 -4.85 5.45 -8.46
N ASP A 29 -5.09 5.06 -9.67
CA ASP A 29 -4.82 3.70 -10.14
C ASP A 29 -3.41 3.63 -10.74
N ALA A 30 -2.57 2.77 -10.19
CA ALA A 30 -1.30 2.40 -10.78
C ALA A 30 -1.54 1.32 -11.84
N VAL A 31 -2.11 1.71 -12.98
CA VAL A 31 -2.28 0.76 -14.09
C VAL A 31 -0.90 0.33 -14.57
N TYR A 32 -0.65 -0.97 -14.62
CA TYR A 32 0.61 -1.60 -14.99
C TYR A 32 1.24 -1.02 -16.26
N ASP A 33 0.44 -0.87 -17.30
CA ASP A 33 0.89 -0.30 -18.56
C ASP A 33 1.37 1.15 -18.45
N HIS A 34 0.93 1.88 -17.43
CA HIS A 34 1.32 3.27 -17.22
C HIS A 34 2.56 3.41 -16.35
N PHE A 35 2.82 2.50 -15.42
CA PHE A 35 3.99 2.58 -14.55
C PHE A 35 5.28 2.71 -15.38
N TRP A 36 5.49 1.78 -16.32
CA TRP A 36 6.65 1.74 -17.20
C TRP A 36 6.72 2.88 -18.20
N LYS A 37 5.57 3.42 -18.60
CA LYS A 37 5.50 4.53 -19.56
C LYS A 37 5.74 5.89 -18.92
N VAL A 38 5.51 6.02 -17.61
CA VAL A 38 5.55 7.32 -16.91
C VAL A 38 6.66 7.45 -15.88
N ALA A 39 7.22 6.35 -15.40
CA ALA A 39 8.21 6.37 -14.34
C ALA A 39 9.24 5.25 -14.50
N ALA A 40 10.52 5.60 -14.41
CA ALA A 40 11.62 4.62 -14.38
C ALA A 40 11.84 4.06 -12.96
N ASP A 41 11.27 4.72 -11.95
CA ASP A 41 11.43 4.40 -10.53
C ASP A 41 10.25 4.91 -9.70
N VAL A 42 10.21 4.56 -8.41
CA VAL A 42 9.15 4.96 -7.49
C VAL A 42 9.11 6.49 -7.30
N THR A 43 10.23 7.16 -7.34
CA THR A 43 10.28 8.63 -7.22
C THR A 43 9.55 9.29 -8.39
N GLY A 44 9.86 8.89 -9.61
CA GLY A 44 9.18 9.37 -10.82
C GLY A 44 7.67 9.08 -10.82
N LEU A 45 7.26 7.91 -10.31
CA LEU A 45 5.86 7.57 -10.13
C LEU A 45 5.16 8.51 -9.13
N LEU A 46 5.76 8.75 -7.99
CA LEU A 46 5.21 9.67 -6.98
C LEU A 46 5.11 11.11 -7.50
N GLU A 47 6.12 11.58 -8.24
CA GLU A 47 6.08 12.89 -8.90
C GLU A 47 4.97 12.97 -9.96
N TYR A 48 4.77 11.89 -10.71
CA TYR A 48 3.65 11.81 -11.66
C TYR A 48 2.31 11.91 -10.93
N TYR A 49 2.11 11.15 -9.84
CA TYR A 49 0.89 11.24 -9.04
C TYR A 49 0.69 12.63 -8.44
N ALA A 50 1.73 13.22 -7.87
CA ALA A 50 1.65 14.56 -7.31
C ALA A 50 1.22 15.59 -8.37
N ARG A 51 1.78 15.53 -9.58
CA ARG A 51 1.37 16.39 -10.70
C ARG A 51 -0.07 16.15 -11.14
N ALA A 52 -0.49 14.88 -11.22
CA ALA A 52 -1.85 14.51 -11.63
C ALA A 52 -2.93 14.99 -10.64
N VAL A 53 -2.67 14.89 -9.34
CA VAL A 53 -3.64 15.30 -8.32
C VAL A 53 -3.62 16.80 -8.02
N GLN A 54 -2.52 17.49 -8.27
CA GLN A 54 -2.34 18.91 -7.95
C GLN A 54 -3.47 19.84 -8.44
N PRO A 55 -3.97 19.73 -9.68
CA PRO A 55 -5.08 20.57 -10.12
C PRO A 55 -6.38 20.31 -9.36
N MET A 56 -6.58 19.06 -8.93
CA MET A 56 -7.81 18.63 -8.26
C MET A 56 -7.87 19.07 -6.79
N ILE A 57 -6.71 19.23 -6.14
CA ILE A 57 -6.62 19.55 -4.71
C ILE A 57 -6.41 21.03 -4.43
N ARG A 58 -6.10 21.86 -5.45
CA ARG A 58 -5.86 23.31 -5.26
C ARG A 58 -7.02 24.06 -4.64
N GLU A 59 -8.24 23.60 -4.90
CA GLU A 59 -9.48 24.24 -4.44
C GLU A 59 -10.18 23.44 -3.35
N ARG A 60 -9.57 22.35 -2.86
CA ARG A 60 -10.18 21.41 -1.93
C ARG A 60 -9.24 21.09 -0.77
N THR A 61 -9.80 20.80 0.37
CA THR A 61 -9.04 20.27 1.50
C THR A 61 -8.79 18.78 1.29
N VAL A 62 -7.52 18.37 1.29
CA VAL A 62 -7.17 16.95 1.34
C VAL A 62 -7.25 16.49 2.78
N TYR A 63 -8.25 15.68 3.10
CA TYR A 63 -8.44 15.14 4.44
C TYR A 63 -7.44 14.02 4.73
N ALA A 64 -7.36 13.04 3.84
CA ALA A 64 -6.48 11.90 4.01
C ALA A 64 -5.99 11.35 2.67
N LEU A 65 -4.85 10.68 2.72
CA LEU A 65 -4.40 9.74 1.73
C LEU A 65 -4.47 8.34 2.32
N THR A 66 -4.86 7.37 1.50
CA THR A 66 -4.87 5.98 1.94
C THR A 66 -4.38 5.08 0.83
N GLY A 67 -3.71 4.01 1.19
CA GLY A 67 -3.26 2.99 0.27
C GLY A 67 -3.13 1.65 0.96
N PHE A 68 -3.35 0.59 0.20
CA PHE A 68 -3.30 -0.80 0.66
C PHE A 68 -2.07 -1.50 0.09
N CYS A 69 -1.46 -2.39 0.85
CA CYS A 69 -0.27 -3.12 0.44
C CYS A 69 0.86 -2.15 0.02
N MET A 70 1.42 -2.30 -1.18
CA MET A 70 2.40 -1.34 -1.76
C MET A 70 1.85 0.10 -1.86
N GLY A 71 0.54 0.26 -1.99
CA GLY A 71 -0.11 1.58 -2.01
C GLY A 71 -0.01 2.33 -0.68
N ALA A 72 0.23 1.63 0.43
CA ALA A 72 0.41 2.25 1.74
C ALA A 72 1.65 3.16 1.74
N GLU A 73 2.76 2.67 1.24
CA GLU A 73 3.99 3.43 1.15
C GLU A 73 3.94 4.50 0.06
N LEU A 74 3.26 4.20 -1.06
CA LEU A 74 3.03 5.21 -2.09
C LEU A 74 2.19 6.38 -1.55
N ALA A 75 1.18 6.10 -0.71
CA ALA A 75 0.41 7.14 -0.06
C ALA A 75 1.27 8.01 0.87
N ILE A 76 2.18 7.41 1.63
CA ILE A 76 3.14 8.15 2.47
C ILE A 76 4.08 9.00 1.63
N GLY A 77 4.65 8.43 0.57
CA GLY A 77 5.52 9.16 -0.34
C GLY A 77 4.83 10.35 -1.00
N LEU A 78 3.60 10.14 -1.47
CA LEU A 78 2.77 11.20 -2.04
C LEU A 78 2.44 12.28 -1.00
N ALA A 79 2.10 11.91 0.24
CA ALA A 79 1.86 12.86 1.32
C ALA A 79 3.07 13.77 1.57
N GLU A 80 4.27 13.19 1.58
CA GLU A 80 5.51 13.96 1.77
C GLU A 80 5.78 14.90 0.59
N LEU A 81 5.53 14.46 -0.65
CA LEU A 81 5.65 15.35 -1.82
C LEU A 81 4.65 16.51 -1.78
N LEU A 82 3.40 16.25 -1.43
CA LEU A 82 2.38 17.30 -1.28
C LEU A 82 2.74 18.26 -0.16
N ARG A 83 3.28 17.77 0.94
CA ARG A 83 3.76 18.60 2.04
C ARG A 83 4.90 19.54 1.57
N ARG A 84 5.88 19.01 0.85
CA ARG A 84 7.03 19.81 0.35
C ARG A 84 6.65 20.79 -0.74
N SER A 85 5.80 20.38 -1.67
CA SER A 85 5.49 21.18 -2.85
C SER A 85 4.33 22.16 -2.66
N MET A 86 3.40 21.85 -1.77
CA MET A 86 2.14 22.60 -1.60
C MET A 86 1.84 23.01 -0.16
N GLY A 87 2.64 22.57 0.82
CA GLY A 87 2.37 22.82 2.23
C GLY A 87 1.16 22.06 2.78
N ILE A 88 0.65 21.06 2.06
CA ILE A 88 -0.51 20.26 2.46
C ILE A 88 -0.02 19.07 3.28
N THR A 89 -0.58 18.88 4.47
CA THR A 89 -0.21 17.79 5.38
C THR A 89 -1.42 16.91 5.65
N PRO A 90 -1.77 15.99 4.72
CA PRO A 90 -2.91 15.10 4.90
C PRO A 90 -2.63 14.05 5.96
N LYS A 91 -3.68 13.54 6.63
CA LYS A 91 -3.59 12.30 7.40
C LYS A 91 -3.32 11.13 6.45
N VAL A 92 -2.48 10.17 6.82
CA VAL A 92 -2.22 8.97 6.02
C VAL A 92 -2.73 7.72 6.72
N PHE A 93 -3.54 6.93 6.02
CA PHE A 93 -3.94 5.59 6.43
C PHE A 93 -3.17 4.57 5.59
N ALA A 94 -2.18 3.94 6.21
CA ALA A 94 -1.37 2.88 5.62
C ALA A 94 -2.02 1.52 5.93
N LEU A 95 -2.61 0.90 4.91
CA LEU A 95 -3.40 -0.31 5.05
C LEU A 95 -2.58 -1.52 4.65
N ASP A 96 -2.24 -2.33 5.61
CA ASP A 96 -1.51 -3.61 5.49
C ASP A 96 -0.28 -3.56 4.58
N GLY A 97 0.43 -2.44 4.63
CA GLY A 97 1.70 -2.22 3.94
C GLY A 97 2.90 -2.53 4.83
N GLN A 98 4.03 -2.78 4.20
CA GLN A 98 5.31 -2.92 4.87
C GLN A 98 6.03 -1.57 4.92
N ALA A 99 6.75 -1.27 6.00
CA ALA A 99 7.54 -0.03 6.05
C ALA A 99 8.65 -0.08 4.99
N TRP A 100 8.71 0.92 4.11
CA TRP A 100 9.61 0.99 2.94
C TRP A 100 11.08 0.68 3.19
N GLN A 101 11.52 0.80 4.38
CA GLN A 101 12.94 0.67 4.74
C GLN A 101 13.28 -0.73 5.25
N ASN A 102 12.46 -1.74 4.89
CA ASN A 102 12.76 -3.11 5.23
C ASN A 102 13.60 -3.80 4.13
N PRO A 103 14.95 -3.80 4.24
CA PRO A 103 15.80 -4.37 3.20
C PRO A 103 15.70 -5.90 3.08
N ALA A 104 15.14 -6.58 4.07
CA ALA A 104 14.97 -8.03 4.03
C ALA A 104 13.84 -8.44 3.08
N LEU A 105 12.76 -7.66 3.03
CA LEU A 105 11.67 -7.88 2.08
C LEU A 105 12.12 -7.61 0.64
N CYS A 106 12.89 -6.56 0.42
CA CYS A 106 13.40 -6.20 -0.90
C CYS A 106 14.17 -7.33 -1.62
N ARG A 107 14.84 -8.20 -0.85
CA ARG A 107 15.70 -9.26 -1.40
C ARG A 107 15.01 -10.61 -1.53
N ASN A 108 13.92 -10.82 -0.83
CA ASN A 108 13.31 -12.13 -0.64
C ASN A 108 11.81 -12.13 -0.93
N TYR A 109 11.32 -11.11 -1.66
CA TYR A 109 9.90 -11.10 -2.03
C TYR A 109 9.61 -12.29 -2.94
N PRO A 110 8.62 -13.12 -2.60
CA PRO A 110 8.32 -14.31 -3.39
C PRO A 110 7.73 -13.92 -4.73
N LEU A 111 7.87 -14.78 -5.70
CA LEU A 111 7.13 -14.68 -6.95
C LEU A 111 5.63 -14.74 -6.63
N LEU A 112 4.91 -13.66 -6.97
CA LEU A 112 3.47 -13.66 -6.86
C LEU A 112 2.87 -14.31 -8.11
N ILE A 113 2.26 -15.47 -7.91
CA ILE A 113 1.59 -16.25 -8.94
C ILE A 113 0.13 -16.40 -8.52
N PHE A 114 -0.79 -16.05 -9.41
CA PHE A 114 -2.22 -16.20 -9.16
C PHE A 114 -2.84 -17.19 -10.15
N PRO A 115 -3.92 -17.87 -9.78
CA PRO A 115 -4.63 -18.76 -10.69
C PRO A 115 -5.04 -18.03 -11.99
N GLY A 116 -4.64 -18.58 -13.14
CA GLY A 116 -4.92 -17.99 -14.45
C GLY A 116 -3.85 -17.02 -14.98
N ASP A 117 -2.77 -16.79 -14.23
CA ASP A 117 -1.65 -15.99 -14.72
C ASP A 117 -0.97 -16.67 -15.91
N THR A 118 -0.58 -15.86 -16.89
CA THR A 118 0.38 -16.25 -17.93
C THR A 118 1.80 -15.98 -17.46
N ASP A 119 2.79 -16.64 -18.08
CA ASP A 119 4.21 -16.39 -17.79
C ASP A 119 4.61 -14.92 -17.99
N GLU A 120 3.98 -14.24 -18.94
CA GLU A 120 4.18 -12.82 -19.20
C GLU A 120 3.67 -11.95 -18.03
N MET A 121 2.47 -12.22 -17.56
CA MET A 121 1.89 -11.50 -16.39
C MET A 121 2.72 -11.71 -15.13
N ILE A 122 3.20 -12.94 -14.89
CA ILE A 122 4.08 -13.25 -13.76
C ILE A 122 5.39 -12.44 -13.87
N ARG A 123 6.02 -12.45 -15.05
CA ARG A 123 7.27 -11.72 -15.28
C ARG A 123 7.09 -10.22 -15.06
N GLU A 124 6.11 -9.60 -15.71
CA GLU A 124 5.84 -8.16 -15.60
C GLU A 124 5.57 -7.73 -14.16
N ARG A 125 4.77 -8.51 -13.43
CA ARG A 125 4.47 -8.25 -12.02
C ARG A 125 5.74 -8.27 -11.15
N ASN A 126 6.58 -9.26 -11.35
CA ASN A 126 7.79 -9.38 -10.55
C ASN A 126 8.84 -8.32 -10.91
N GLU A 127 8.96 -7.93 -12.17
CA GLU A 127 9.78 -6.79 -12.59
C GLU A 127 9.34 -5.48 -11.90
N ILE A 128 8.04 -5.23 -11.77
CA ILE A 128 7.51 -4.06 -11.06
C ILE A 128 7.84 -4.12 -9.57
N ILE A 129 7.66 -5.29 -8.96
CA ILE A 129 7.99 -5.51 -7.55
C ILE A 129 9.48 -5.25 -7.31
N ASP A 130 10.35 -5.73 -8.18
CA ASP A 130 11.79 -5.51 -8.11
C ASP A 130 12.16 -4.04 -8.21
N ILE A 131 11.58 -3.30 -9.15
CA ILE A 131 11.78 -1.87 -9.27
C ILE A 131 11.25 -1.14 -8.05
N TYR A 132 10.04 -1.47 -7.62
CA TYR A 132 9.44 -0.87 -6.43
C TYR A 132 10.38 -0.99 -5.23
N PHE A 133 10.86 -2.18 -4.91
CA PHE A 133 11.73 -2.38 -3.76
C PHE A 133 13.16 -1.87 -3.96
N SER A 134 13.69 -1.85 -5.17
CA SER A 134 15.05 -1.39 -5.45
C SER A 134 15.18 0.14 -5.54
N THR A 135 14.09 0.83 -5.87
CA THR A 135 14.10 2.29 -6.09
C THR A 135 13.33 3.08 -5.03
N THR A 136 13.01 2.44 -3.92
CA THR A 136 12.26 3.05 -2.81
C THR A 136 12.95 4.34 -2.32
N PRO A 137 12.28 5.49 -2.39
CA PRO A 137 12.86 6.74 -1.93
C PRO A 137 12.90 6.78 -0.40
N ASN A 138 13.97 7.34 0.16
CA ASN A 138 14.08 7.58 1.59
C ASN A 138 13.25 8.82 2.01
N LEU A 139 11.92 8.70 1.89
CA LEU A 139 10.97 9.74 2.26
C LEU A 139 10.36 9.43 3.62
N ILE A 140 10.57 10.31 4.59
CA ILE A 140 9.96 10.23 5.91
C ILE A 140 8.90 11.32 6.01
N TYR A 141 7.64 10.92 6.06
CA TYR A 141 6.53 11.83 6.26
C TYR A 141 6.42 12.25 7.73
N GLN A 142 6.25 13.56 7.97
CA GLN A 142 6.18 14.13 9.32
C GLN A 142 4.75 14.37 9.82
N GLY A 143 3.74 14.11 8.99
CA GLY A 143 2.34 14.23 9.37
C GLY A 143 1.81 13.03 10.14
N GLU A 144 0.52 13.02 10.41
CA GLU A 144 -0.14 11.93 11.10
C GLU A 144 -0.22 10.69 10.21
N VAL A 145 0.26 9.55 10.72
CA VAL A 145 0.19 8.25 10.06
C VAL A 145 -0.55 7.27 10.96
N ILE A 146 -1.58 6.66 10.43
CA ILE A 146 -2.31 5.56 11.06
C ILE A 146 -2.04 4.31 10.24
N VAL A 147 -1.45 3.32 10.87
CA VAL A 147 -1.10 2.04 10.26
C VAL A 147 -2.09 0.99 10.73
N LEU A 148 -2.78 0.37 9.80
CA LEU A 148 -3.65 -0.76 10.08
C LEU A 148 -3.04 -2.01 9.44
N LEU A 149 -2.74 -3.01 10.26
CA LEU A 149 -2.11 -4.26 9.83
C LEU A 149 -3.09 -5.43 9.99
N SER A 150 -2.99 -6.40 9.10
CA SER A 150 -3.64 -7.68 9.29
C SER A 150 -3.09 -8.38 10.54
N GLY A 151 -3.97 -8.96 11.33
CA GLY A 151 -3.60 -9.70 12.54
C GLY A 151 -3.39 -11.19 12.29
N LEU A 152 -3.88 -11.69 11.15
CA LEU A 152 -3.73 -13.07 10.73
C LEU A 152 -2.71 -13.13 9.59
N PHE A 153 -1.76 -14.03 9.72
CA PHE A 153 -0.79 -14.26 8.66
C PHE A 153 -1.48 -14.90 7.45
N HIS A 154 -1.04 -14.54 6.26
CA HIS A 154 -1.58 -14.99 4.99
C HIS A 154 -2.07 -16.44 4.98
N GLN A 155 -3.37 -16.59 4.88
CA GLN A 155 -3.95 -17.72 4.18
C GLN A 155 -4.27 -17.20 2.78
N GLN A 156 -3.40 -17.45 1.83
CA GLN A 156 -3.69 -17.13 0.44
C GLN A 156 -4.91 -17.92 0.02
N ALA A 157 -5.92 -17.25 -0.53
CA ALA A 157 -7.22 -17.85 -0.83
C ALA A 157 -7.08 -19.20 -1.56
N GLY A 158 -7.24 -20.30 -0.84
CA GLY A 158 -7.29 -21.64 -1.38
C GLY A 158 -5.95 -22.32 -1.71
N LEU A 159 -4.81 -21.65 -1.48
CA LEU A 159 -3.49 -22.26 -1.69
C LEU A 159 -2.79 -22.45 -0.34
N SER A 160 -2.14 -23.60 -0.14
CA SER A 160 -1.30 -23.81 1.02
C SER A 160 -0.01 -22.96 0.90
N PRO A 161 0.62 -22.57 2.03
CA PRO A 161 1.90 -21.87 1.99
C PRO A 161 2.97 -22.62 1.16
N GLU A 162 2.95 -23.96 1.18
CA GLU A 162 3.88 -24.79 0.44
C GLU A 162 3.69 -24.73 -1.08
N GLU A 163 2.51 -24.38 -1.56
CA GLU A 163 2.22 -24.24 -3.01
C GLU A 163 2.71 -22.92 -3.59
N VAL A 164 2.97 -21.91 -2.73
CA VAL A 164 3.30 -20.55 -3.16
C VAL A 164 4.74 -20.19 -2.79
N TRP A 165 5.28 -20.81 -1.75
CA TRP A 165 6.53 -20.39 -1.11
C TRP A 165 7.49 -21.55 -0.95
N THR A 166 8.79 -21.31 -1.15
CA THR A 166 9.78 -22.22 -0.57
C THR A 166 9.75 -22.08 0.96
N GLU A 167 10.08 -23.14 1.69
CA GLU A 167 10.11 -23.13 3.16
C GLU A 167 10.97 -21.96 3.72
N GLU A 168 12.10 -21.68 3.06
CA GLU A 168 12.97 -20.56 3.44
C GLU A 168 12.31 -19.20 3.22
N ASN A 169 11.70 -18.95 2.07
CA ASN A 169 11.01 -17.70 1.77
C ASN A 169 9.82 -17.50 2.72
N TYR A 170 9.05 -18.54 2.99
CA TYR A 170 7.97 -18.51 3.97
C TYR A 170 8.46 -18.08 5.35
N ARG A 171 9.55 -18.70 5.84
CA ARG A 171 10.12 -18.36 7.15
C ARG A 171 10.60 -16.91 7.22
N ILE A 172 11.27 -16.42 6.19
CA ILE A 172 11.75 -15.04 6.12
C ILE A 172 10.54 -14.08 6.14
N PHE A 173 9.58 -14.31 5.28
CA PHE A 173 8.42 -13.44 5.19
C PHE A 173 7.58 -13.45 6.47
N ARG A 174 7.41 -14.60 7.09
CA ARG A 174 6.73 -14.73 8.37
C ARG A 174 7.44 -13.91 9.47
N THR A 175 8.74 -14.00 9.52
CA THR A 175 9.56 -13.24 10.49
C THR A 175 9.39 -11.74 10.27
N GLU A 176 9.42 -11.28 9.01
CA GLU A 176 9.27 -9.87 8.68
C GLU A 176 7.85 -9.37 8.94
N TYR A 177 6.85 -10.18 8.68
CA TYR A 177 5.45 -9.88 9.01
C TYR A 177 5.25 -9.71 10.52
N ASP A 178 5.81 -10.61 11.33
CA ASP A 178 5.75 -10.52 12.79
C ASP A 178 6.51 -9.29 13.31
N ASN A 179 7.52 -8.81 12.59
CA ASN A 179 8.29 -7.61 12.90
C ASN A 179 7.71 -6.31 12.31
N CYS A 180 6.69 -6.36 11.47
CA CYS A 180 6.18 -5.22 10.72
C CYS A 180 5.81 -4.04 11.63
N GLU A 181 5.09 -4.30 12.72
CA GLU A 181 4.73 -3.27 13.70
C GLU A 181 5.95 -2.58 14.32
N ARG A 182 6.98 -3.36 14.66
CA ARG A 182 8.25 -2.83 15.19
C ARG A 182 8.95 -1.95 14.15
N LEU A 183 8.90 -2.31 12.87
CA LEU A 183 9.49 -1.53 11.80
C LEU A 183 8.71 -0.23 11.57
N TRP A 184 7.40 -0.27 11.59
CA TRP A 184 6.57 0.93 11.55
C TRP A 184 6.90 1.89 12.70
N ASN A 185 6.94 1.41 13.93
CA ASN A 185 7.30 2.21 15.10
C ASN A 185 8.74 2.74 15.05
N LYS A 186 9.67 2.02 14.40
CA LYS A 186 11.05 2.48 14.22
C LYS A 186 11.16 3.66 13.25
N TYR A 187 10.46 3.59 12.11
CA TYR A 187 10.56 4.59 11.06
C TYR A 187 9.54 5.72 11.19
N TYR A 188 8.43 5.43 11.83
CA TYR A 188 7.33 6.37 12.09
C TYR A 188 6.96 6.32 13.58
N PRO A 189 7.79 6.86 14.48
CA PRO A 189 7.59 6.71 15.93
C PRO A 189 6.30 7.36 16.46
N ASN A 190 5.70 8.24 15.68
CA ASN A 190 4.42 8.88 16.01
C ASN A 190 3.21 8.22 15.33
N ALA A 191 3.43 7.13 14.59
CA ALA A 191 2.33 6.42 13.97
C ALA A 191 1.49 5.67 15.00
N SER A 192 0.18 5.69 14.80
CA SER A 192 -0.73 4.78 15.51
C SER A 192 -0.81 3.47 14.75
N VAL A 193 -0.32 2.39 15.34
CA VAL A 193 -0.35 1.05 14.73
C VAL A 193 -1.44 0.21 15.36
N LEU A 194 -2.35 -0.29 14.54
CA LEU A 194 -3.50 -1.12 14.95
C LEU A 194 -3.50 -2.42 14.14
N ARG A 195 -3.89 -3.53 14.76
CA ARG A 195 -4.10 -4.80 14.06
C ARG A 195 -5.59 -5.12 13.98
N LEU A 196 -6.05 -5.48 12.78
CA LEU A 196 -7.39 -5.98 12.53
C LEU A 196 -7.40 -7.52 12.55
N PRO A 197 -8.46 -8.17 13.03
CA PRO A 197 -8.55 -9.64 13.09
C PRO A 197 -8.87 -10.24 11.72
N THR A 198 -8.06 -9.94 10.72
CA THR A 198 -8.20 -10.35 9.32
C THR A 198 -6.83 -10.68 8.74
N ASP A 199 -6.81 -11.34 7.60
CA ASP A 199 -5.63 -11.52 6.76
C ASP A 199 -5.54 -10.43 5.67
N HIS A 200 -4.46 -10.46 4.88
CA HIS A 200 -4.20 -9.48 3.84
C HIS A 200 -5.29 -9.45 2.75
N TRP A 201 -5.83 -10.62 2.39
CA TRP A 201 -6.75 -10.74 1.25
C TRP A 201 -8.18 -10.28 1.58
N HIS A 202 -8.59 -10.45 2.83
CA HIS A 202 -9.92 -10.05 3.31
C HIS A 202 -9.91 -8.69 4.05
N PHE A 203 -8.80 -7.94 3.94
CA PHE A 203 -8.58 -6.71 4.69
C PHE A 203 -9.63 -5.63 4.38
N LEU A 204 -10.04 -5.51 3.12
CA LEU A 204 -11.01 -4.52 2.66
C LEU A 204 -12.42 -5.11 2.45
N GLU A 205 -12.75 -6.17 3.19
CA GLU A 205 -14.02 -6.88 3.09
C GLU A 205 -14.68 -7.11 4.46
N GLY A 206 -16.00 -7.34 4.45
CA GLY A 206 -16.77 -7.79 5.61
C GLY A 206 -16.55 -6.93 6.86
N GLU A 207 -16.37 -7.60 8.00
CA GLU A 207 -16.21 -6.96 9.31
C GLU A 207 -14.93 -6.09 9.39
N SER A 208 -13.88 -6.47 8.70
CA SER A 208 -12.63 -5.72 8.67
C SER A 208 -12.81 -4.36 8.02
N LEU A 209 -13.57 -4.31 6.92
CA LEU A 209 -13.94 -3.06 6.27
C LEU A 209 -14.74 -2.15 7.23
N GLU A 210 -15.70 -2.69 7.98
CA GLU A 210 -16.50 -1.91 8.95
C GLU A 210 -15.62 -1.34 10.07
N GLN A 211 -14.67 -2.11 10.58
CA GLN A 211 -13.71 -1.65 11.57
C GLN A 211 -12.79 -0.55 11.01
N LEU A 212 -12.29 -0.74 9.78
CA LEU A 212 -11.50 0.25 9.06
C LEU A 212 -12.28 1.58 8.90
N ILE A 213 -13.53 1.51 8.45
CA ILE A 213 -14.40 2.68 8.31
C ILE A 213 -14.58 3.39 9.66
N THR A 214 -14.75 2.63 10.74
CA THR A 214 -14.87 3.20 12.08
C THR A 214 -13.61 3.97 12.51
N VAL A 215 -12.43 3.45 12.18
CA VAL A 215 -11.14 4.13 12.44
C VAL A 215 -10.99 5.37 11.57
N PHE A 216 -11.42 5.30 10.31
CA PHE A 216 -11.32 6.41 9.35
C PHE A 216 -12.15 7.62 9.75
N PHE A 217 -13.30 7.40 10.39
CA PHE A 217 -14.22 8.47 10.80
C PHE A 217 -13.95 9.06 12.21
N LYS A 218 -12.97 8.53 12.93
CA LYS A 218 -12.51 9.10 14.21
C LYS A 218 -11.48 10.19 13.99
#